data_1558d23692b01a6f804be6cb7fac3ecb
#
_entry.id   1558d23692b01a6f804be6cb7fac3ecb
#
_cell.length_a   1.000
_cell.length_b   1.000
_cell.length_c   1.000
_cell.angle_alpha   90.00
_cell.angle_beta   90.00
_cell.angle_gamma   90.00
#
_symmetry.space_group_name_H-M   'P 1'
#
loop_
_entity.id
_entity.type
_entity.pdbx_description
1 polymer ?
#
loop_
_entity_poly.entity_id
_entity_poly.type
_entity_poly.pdbx_seq_one_letter_code
_entity_poly.pdbx_strand_id
1 'polypeptide(L)'
;MALIGSIPRRCVNLPSGSLRTLIECVIGNKVQQGPAVEEFYKKFGQWLGTPHVFGASSGRTAFQLALESLNLEKGAEIIFPVFTFPVIPMAAKMLGYKPVFCDVDPRTYNSGPEHIEPKITEKTGAILATHLFGQPCSIRPIAELARQRNVRLLEDCAHACGVRIEGQRAGTFGDIGIFSFAEGKNMPCFGGGAIVTSDEETAGRAANIVSESPIAEKDAITKKALSILVMWL
;
A
#
# COMPACT_ATOMS: atom_id res chain seq x y z
N MET A 1 -16.95 -13.25 38.92
CA MET A 1 -16.48 -13.86 37.67
C MET A 1 -16.05 -12.70 36.76
N ALA A 2 -14.77 -12.35 36.73
CA ALA A 2 -14.29 -11.25 35.90
C ALA A 2 -14.49 -11.64 34.44
N LEU A 3 -15.24 -10.84 33.70
CA LEU A 3 -15.32 -10.93 32.24
C LEU A 3 -13.88 -10.77 31.73
N ILE A 4 -13.30 -11.87 31.27
CA ILE A 4 -12.04 -11.82 30.50
C ILE A 4 -12.37 -10.92 29.31
N GLY A 5 -11.82 -9.70 29.33
CA GLY A 5 -12.04 -8.72 28.26
C GLY A 5 -11.71 -9.37 26.93
N SER A 6 -12.65 -9.32 25.98
CA SER A 6 -12.38 -9.79 24.62
C SER A 6 -11.20 -9.02 24.06
N ILE A 7 -10.21 -9.70 23.52
CA ILE A 7 -9.11 -9.05 22.79
C ILE A 7 -9.74 -8.34 21.60
N PRO A 8 -9.64 -7.01 21.49
CA PRO A 8 -10.27 -6.29 20.40
C PRO A 8 -9.64 -6.73 19.08
N ARG A 9 -10.45 -7.04 18.08
CA ARG A 9 -10.00 -7.42 16.73
C ARG A 9 -9.14 -6.32 16.08
N ARG A 10 -9.31 -5.09 16.52
CA ARG A 10 -8.53 -3.93 16.06
C ARG A 10 -8.19 -3.08 17.29
N CYS A 11 -6.93 -2.79 17.44
CA CYS A 11 -6.44 -1.81 18.39
C CYS A 11 -5.88 -0.64 17.57
N VAL A 12 -6.56 0.50 17.62
CA VAL A 12 -6.08 1.70 16.93
C VAL A 12 -5.33 2.53 17.96
N ASN A 13 -4.03 2.58 17.82
CA ASN A 13 -3.17 3.36 18.71
C ASN A 13 -2.88 4.72 18.05
N LEU A 14 -3.56 5.76 18.50
CA LEU A 14 -3.34 7.12 18.01
C LEU A 14 -2.50 7.92 19.00
N PRO A 15 -1.61 8.78 18.51
CA PRO A 15 -0.88 9.73 19.34
C PRO A 15 -1.83 10.61 20.15
N SER A 16 -1.37 11.08 21.32
CA SER A 16 -2.10 12.07 22.11
C SER A 16 -2.36 13.34 21.28
N GLY A 17 -3.56 13.87 21.36
CA GLY A 17 -3.96 15.06 20.59
C GLY A 17 -4.54 14.77 19.20
N SER A 18 -4.52 13.53 18.71
CA SER A 18 -5.07 13.18 17.37
C SER A 18 -6.53 13.59 17.22
N LEU A 19 -7.35 13.45 18.26
CA LEU A 19 -8.75 13.86 18.25
C LEU A 19 -8.90 15.39 18.03
N ARG A 20 -8.12 16.18 18.75
CA ARG A 20 -8.11 17.63 18.60
C ARG A 20 -7.70 18.02 17.17
N THR A 21 -6.63 17.44 16.67
CA THR A 21 -6.14 17.67 15.31
C THR A 21 -7.19 17.31 14.26
N LEU A 22 -7.89 16.16 14.42
CA LEU A 22 -8.97 15.77 13.52
C LEU A 22 -10.10 16.80 13.51
N ILE A 23 -10.54 17.27 14.68
CA ILE A 23 -11.58 18.29 14.80
C ILE A 23 -11.15 19.59 14.11
N GLU A 24 -9.94 20.05 14.36
CA GLU A 24 -9.37 21.26 13.73
C GLU A 24 -9.29 21.10 12.20
N CYS A 25 -8.91 19.92 11.68
CA CYS A 25 -8.86 19.63 10.24
C CYS A 25 -10.27 19.62 9.62
N VAL A 26 -11.26 19.04 10.29
CA VAL A 26 -12.66 18.99 9.80
C VAL A 26 -13.24 20.40 9.74
N ILE A 27 -13.11 21.20 10.83
CA ILE A 27 -13.60 22.58 10.87
C ILE A 27 -12.89 23.45 9.83
N GLY A 28 -11.56 23.29 9.71
CA GLY A 28 -10.74 24.06 8.76
C GLY A 28 -10.81 23.57 7.30
N ASN A 29 -11.58 22.51 7.00
CA ASN A 29 -11.65 21.88 5.67
C ASN A 29 -10.27 21.43 5.13
N LYS A 30 -9.40 20.91 5.99
CA LYS A 30 -8.00 20.55 5.67
C LYS A 30 -7.73 19.04 5.76
N VAL A 31 -8.78 18.20 5.65
CA VAL A 31 -8.65 16.73 5.84
C VAL A 31 -8.00 16.04 4.65
N GLN A 32 -8.13 16.58 3.45
CA GLN A 32 -7.64 15.92 2.22
C GLN A 32 -6.42 16.57 1.59
N GLN A 33 -6.31 17.86 1.73
CA GLN A 33 -5.28 18.67 1.07
C GLN A 33 -4.78 19.73 2.02
N GLY A 34 -3.58 20.19 1.77
CA GLY A 34 -2.97 21.28 2.50
C GLY A 34 -1.55 20.97 2.96
N PRO A 35 -0.87 21.95 3.54
CA PRO A 35 0.55 21.86 3.89
C PRO A 35 0.91 20.67 4.77
N ALA A 36 0.00 20.23 5.67
CA ALA A 36 0.23 19.08 6.53
C ALA A 36 0.27 17.74 5.77
N VAL A 37 -0.52 17.61 4.71
CA VAL A 37 -0.52 16.41 3.86
C VAL A 37 0.76 16.35 3.02
N GLU A 38 1.17 17.48 2.44
CA GLU A 38 2.40 17.60 1.68
C GLU A 38 3.63 17.34 2.58
N GLU A 39 3.64 17.91 3.78
CA GLU A 39 4.70 17.69 4.77
C GLU A 39 4.75 16.22 5.19
N PHE A 40 3.61 15.56 5.37
CA PHE A 40 3.54 14.14 5.69
C PHE A 40 4.22 13.30 4.58
N TYR A 41 3.85 13.47 3.32
CA TYR A 41 4.45 12.70 2.23
C TYR A 41 5.94 12.98 2.07
N LYS A 42 6.37 14.22 2.22
CA LYS A 42 7.78 14.59 2.21
C LYS A 42 8.57 13.87 3.32
N LYS A 43 8.07 13.94 4.57
CA LYS A 43 8.70 13.26 5.71
C LYS A 43 8.65 11.74 5.55
N PHE A 44 7.56 11.21 5.01
CA PHE A 44 7.41 9.78 4.76
C PHE A 44 8.43 9.27 3.75
N GLY A 45 8.64 9.98 2.65
CA GLY A 45 9.68 9.68 1.67
C GLY A 45 11.08 9.73 2.27
N GLN A 46 11.40 10.79 3.01
CA GLN A 46 12.68 10.92 3.72
C GLN A 46 12.90 9.77 4.71
N TRP A 47 11.86 9.40 5.45
CA TRP A 47 11.93 8.31 6.41
C TRP A 47 12.09 6.94 5.74
N LEU A 48 11.45 6.70 4.60
CA LEU A 48 11.65 5.49 3.80
C LEU A 48 13.00 5.46 3.08
N GLY A 49 13.55 6.61 2.72
CA GLY A 49 14.73 6.73 1.88
C GLY A 49 14.40 6.66 0.38
N THR A 50 13.19 7.14 -0.02
CA THR A 50 12.74 7.21 -1.41
C THR A 50 12.34 8.64 -1.77
N PRO A 51 12.67 9.13 -2.99
CA PRO A 51 12.43 10.52 -3.37
C PRO A 51 10.96 10.81 -3.68
N HIS A 52 10.20 9.84 -4.21
CA HIS A 52 8.86 10.08 -4.72
C HIS A 52 7.81 9.35 -3.90
N VAL A 53 6.81 10.11 -3.42
CA VAL A 53 5.66 9.62 -2.66
C VAL A 53 4.40 10.24 -3.23
N PHE A 54 3.44 9.42 -3.59
CA PHE A 54 2.14 9.85 -4.09
C PHE A 54 1.02 9.31 -3.20
N GLY A 55 0.16 10.22 -2.74
CA GLY A 55 -0.97 9.90 -1.90
C GLY A 55 -2.14 9.30 -2.66
N ALA A 56 -2.89 8.43 -1.98
CA ALA A 56 -4.11 7.84 -2.48
C ALA A 56 -5.19 7.83 -1.39
N SER A 57 -6.46 7.76 -1.78
CA SER A 57 -7.59 7.75 -0.84
C SER A 57 -7.68 6.46 0.00
N SER A 58 -6.99 5.40 -0.40
CA SER A 58 -6.92 4.13 0.31
C SER A 58 -5.75 3.28 -0.20
N GLY A 59 -5.39 2.21 0.53
CA GLY A 59 -4.42 1.23 0.02
C GLY A 59 -4.85 0.55 -1.29
N ARG A 60 -6.16 0.37 -1.52
CA ARG A 60 -6.69 -0.16 -2.79
C ARG A 60 -6.48 0.79 -3.95
N THR A 61 -6.75 2.07 -3.73
CA THR A 61 -6.49 3.12 -4.72
C THR A 61 -4.99 3.29 -4.94
N ALA A 62 -4.16 3.14 -3.90
CA ALA A 62 -2.72 3.12 -4.04
C ALA A 62 -2.24 1.94 -4.92
N PHE A 63 -2.82 0.75 -4.75
CA PHE A 63 -2.52 -0.39 -5.62
C PHE A 63 -2.92 -0.14 -7.07
N GLN A 64 -4.12 0.44 -7.31
CA GLN A 64 -4.55 0.83 -8.65
C GLN A 64 -3.58 1.84 -9.27
N LEU A 65 -3.25 2.92 -8.53
CA LEU A 65 -2.28 3.92 -8.97
C LEU A 65 -0.93 3.30 -9.31
N ALA A 66 -0.46 2.33 -8.50
CA ALA A 66 0.78 1.61 -8.75
C ALA A 66 0.75 0.87 -10.09
N LEU A 67 -0.33 0.12 -10.38
CA LEU A 67 -0.46 -0.62 -11.63
C LEU A 67 -0.53 0.29 -12.86
N GLU A 68 -1.31 1.37 -12.77
CA GLU A 68 -1.43 2.35 -13.86
C GLU A 68 -0.10 3.07 -14.11
N SER A 69 0.68 3.35 -13.04
CA SER A 69 2.00 4.00 -13.15
C SER A 69 3.08 3.10 -13.76
N LEU A 70 2.94 1.77 -13.66
CA LEU A 70 3.90 0.83 -14.28
C LEU A 70 3.78 0.76 -15.79
N ASN A 71 2.66 1.19 -16.37
CA ASN A 71 2.40 1.18 -17.82
C ASN A 71 2.66 -0.20 -18.44
N LEU A 72 2.11 -1.25 -17.83
CA LEU A 72 2.24 -2.61 -18.33
C LEU A 72 1.39 -2.81 -19.61
N GLU A 73 1.79 -3.77 -20.43
CA GLU A 73 1.01 -4.16 -21.59
C GLU A 73 -0.39 -4.65 -21.20
N LYS A 74 -1.40 -4.35 -22.03
CA LYS A 74 -2.77 -4.82 -21.79
C LYS A 74 -2.81 -6.34 -21.81
N GLY A 75 -3.47 -6.90 -20.79
CA GLY A 75 -3.57 -8.36 -20.64
C GLY A 75 -2.33 -9.01 -20.03
N ALA A 76 -1.33 -8.24 -19.63
CA ALA A 76 -0.18 -8.76 -18.91
C ALA A 76 -0.59 -9.55 -17.67
N GLU A 77 0.15 -10.59 -17.38
CA GLU A 77 -0.03 -11.40 -16.18
C GLU A 77 0.62 -10.72 -14.98
N ILE A 78 -0.10 -10.72 -13.85
CA ILE A 78 0.44 -10.25 -12.59
C ILE A 78 0.41 -11.39 -11.60
N ILE A 79 1.55 -11.74 -11.03
CA ILE A 79 1.69 -12.83 -10.06
C ILE A 79 1.35 -12.31 -8.68
N PHE A 80 0.42 -12.97 -8.00
CA PHE A 80 -0.04 -12.70 -6.64
C PHE A 80 0.19 -13.90 -5.73
N PRO A 81 0.56 -13.68 -4.47
CA PRO A 81 0.41 -14.73 -3.46
C PRO A 81 -1.06 -15.16 -3.38
N VAL A 82 -1.32 -16.48 -3.28
CA VAL A 82 -2.71 -16.97 -3.11
C VAL A 82 -3.34 -16.46 -1.81
N PHE A 83 -2.52 -16.23 -0.78
CA PHE A 83 -2.96 -15.64 0.49
C PHE A 83 -2.74 -14.12 0.45
N THR A 84 -3.68 -13.41 -0.18
CA THR A 84 -3.70 -11.95 -0.28
C THR A 84 -5.11 -11.40 -0.05
N PHE A 85 -5.24 -10.07 0.09
CA PHE A 85 -6.54 -9.43 0.21
C PHE A 85 -7.30 -9.52 -1.13
N PRO A 86 -8.47 -10.20 -1.19
CA PRO A 86 -9.11 -10.57 -2.46
C PRO A 86 -9.39 -9.40 -3.42
N VAL A 87 -9.58 -8.20 -2.86
CA VAL A 87 -9.86 -7.00 -3.67
C VAL A 87 -8.67 -6.60 -4.54
N ILE A 88 -7.44 -6.96 -4.16
CA ILE A 88 -6.21 -6.60 -4.89
C ILE A 88 -6.14 -7.29 -6.25
N PRO A 89 -6.21 -8.65 -6.37
CA PRO A 89 -6.25 -9.29 -7.68
C PRO A 89 -7.52 -8.98 -8.47
N MET A 90 -8.66 -8.71 -7.79
CA MET A 90 -9.88 -8.24 -8.47
C MET A 90 -9.67 -6.87 -9.13
N ALA A 91 -9.01 -5.93 -8.45
CA ALA A 91 -8.69 -4.61 -9.01
C ALA A 91 -7.77 -4.74 -10.24
N ALA A 92 -6.75 -5.60 -10.19
CA ALA A 92 -5.91 -5.88 -11.35
C ALA A 92 -6.72 -6.41 -12.54
N LYS A 93 -7.66 -7.33 -12.28
CA LYS A 93 -8.57 -7.86 -13.32
C LYS A 93 -9.46 -6.77 -13.91
N MET A 94 -9.99 -5.87 -13.09
CA MET A 94 -10.82 -4.74 -13.55
C MET A 94 -10.05 -3.75 -14.43
N LEU A 95 -8.74 -3.61 -14.20
CA LEU A 95 -7.83 -2.83 -15.04
C LEU A 95 -7.40 -3.55 -16.33
N GLY A 96 -7.88 -4.78 -16.56
CA GLY A 96 -7.61 -5.55 -17.77
C GLY A 96 -6.37 -6.43 -17.69
N TYR A 97 -5.77 -6.58 -16.50
CA TYR A 97 -4.66 -7.52 -16.26
C TYR A 97 -5.15 -8.93 -15.91
N LYS A 98 -4.30 -9.92 -16.08
CA LYS A 98 -4.61 -11.32 -15.77
C LYS A 98 -3.95 -11.71 -14.44
N PRO A 99 -4.70 -11.91 -13.34
CA PRO A 99 -4.15 -12.45 -12.11
C PRO A 99 -3.67 -13.90 -12.29
N VAL A 100 -2.45 -14.16 -11.86
CA VAL A 100 -1.83 -15.48 -11.74
C VAL A 100 -1.48 -15.70 -10.28
N PHE A 101 -1.83 -16.85 -9.72
CA PHE A 101 -1.58 -17.10 -8.29
C PHE A 101 -0.40 -18.04 -8.11
N CYS A 102 0.48 -17.68 -7.17
CA CYS A 102 1.54 -18.54 -6.65
C CYS A 102 1.23 -18.97 -5.21
N ASP A 103 1.82 -20.06 -4.80
CA ASP A 103 1.65 -20.59 -3.46
C ASP A 103 2.41 -19.77 -2.42
N VAL A 104 2.22 -20.07 -1.14
CA VAL A 104 2.86 -19.43 0.00
C VAL A 104 3.47 -20.49 0.94
N ASP A 105 4.53 -20.15 1.66
CA ASP A 105 5.05 -20.97 2.75
C ASP A 105 4.00 -21.00 3.89
N PRO A 106 3.51 -22.18 4.31
CA PRO A 106 2.48 -22.30 5.34
C PRO A 106 2.92 -21.81 6.73
N ARG A 107 4.20 -21.59 6.96
CA ARG A 107 4.74 -21.06 8.22
C ARG A 107 4.75 -19.54 8.26
N THR A 108 4.93 -18.89 7.10
CA THR A 108 5.07 -17.44 7.01
C THR A 108 3.89 -16.76 6.32
N TYR A 109 3.10 -17.53 5.55
CA TYR A 109 2.05 -17.08 4.65
C TYR A 109 2.54 -16.10 3.57
N ASN A 110 3.86 -16.00 3.37
CA ASN A 110 4.49 -15.21 2.34
C ASN A 110 5.00 -16.11 1.20
N SER A 111 5.02 -15.60 -0.03
CA SER A 111 5.67 -16.29 -1.15
C SER A 111 7.17 -15.99 -1.16
N GLY A 112 7.94 -16.99 -1.59
CA GLY A 112 9.35 -16.86 -1.92
C GLY A 112 9.59 -17.03 -3.43
N PRO A 113 10.85 -16.89 -3.90
CA PRO A 113 11.20 -17.11 -5.31
C PRO A 113 10.76 -18.48 -5.83
N GLU A 114 10.86 -19.52 -5.00
CA GLU A 114 10.49 -20.91 -5.30
C GLU A 114 9.01 -21.07 -5.67
N HIS A 115 8.14 -20.22 -5.13
CA HIS A 115 6.72 -20.20 -5.44
C HIS A 115 6.40 -19.33 -6.67
N ILE A 116 7.18 -18.26 -6.88
CA ILE A 116 6.96 -17.24 -7.91
C ILE A 116 7.54 -17.71 -9.25
N GLU A 117 8.78 -18.18 -9.26
CA GLU A 117 9.51 -18.49 -10.49
C GLU A 117 8.79 -19.46 -11.42
N PRO A 118 8.16 -20.57 -10.95
CA PRO A 118 7.40 -21.47 -11.81
C PRO A 118 6.16 -20.85 -12.47
N LYS A 119 5.75 -19.65 -12.03
CA LYS A 119 4.58 -18.92 -12.56
C LYS A 119 4.95 -17.85 -13.57
N ILE A 120 6.25 -17.53 -13.73
CA ILE A 120 6.72 -16.53 -14.69
C ILE A 120 6.61 -17.08 -16.09
N THR A 121 5.95 -16.33 -16.97
CA THR A 121 5.81 -16.59 -18.41
C THR A 121 6.28 -15.38 -19.21
N GLU A 122 6.33 -15.47 -20.51
CA GLU A 122 6.62 -14.35 -21.41
C GLU A 122 5.57 -13.21 -21.30
N LYS A 123 4.39 -13.50 -20.75
CA LYS A 123 3.32 -12.52 -20.53
C LYS A 123 3.34 -11.90 -19.15
N THR A 124 4.24 -12.33 -18.28
CA THR A 124 4.32 -11.79 -16.91
C THR A 124 4.86 -10.37 -16.94
N GLY A 125 4.01 -9.39 -16.58
CA GLY A 125 4.38 -7.99 -16.49
C GLY A 125 4.83 -7.57 -15.11
N ALA A 126 4.25 -8.16 -14.05
CA ALA A 126 4.57 -7.79 -12.68
C ALA A 126 4.42 -8.94 -11.67
N ILE A 127 5.13 -8.79 -10.55
CA ILE A 127 5.02 -9.61 -9.35
C ILE A 127 4.58 -8.71 -8.20
N LEU A 128 3.58 -9.13 -7.41
CA LEU A 128 3.24 -8.51 -6.13
C LEU A 128 3.86 -9.33 -4.99
N ALA A 129 4.89 -8.80 -4.36
CA ALA A 129 5.46 -9.35 -3.14
C ALA A 129 4.74 -8.74 -1.93
N THR A 130 4.16 -9.58 -1.07
CA THR A 130 3.43 -9.12 0.12
C THR A 130 4.25 -9.36 1.37
N HIS A 131 4.31 -8.37 2.27
CA HIS A 131 4.89 -8.49 3.60
C HIS A 131 3.75 -8.68 4.61
N LEU A 132 3.28 -9.92 4.73
CA LEU A 132 2.03 -10.21 5.43
C LEU A 132 2.23 -10.15 6.96
N PHE A 133 1.26 -9.55 7.67
CA PHE A 133 1.23 -9.41 9.13
C PHE A 133 2.49 -8.78 9.75
N GLY A 134 3.21 -7.95 8.96
CA GLY A 134 4.46 -7.33 9.40
C GLY A 134 5.69 -8.24 9.30
N GLN A 135 5.52 -9.46 8.80
CA GLN A 135 6.62 -10.37 8.53
C GLN A 135 7.11 -10.16 7.09
N PRO A 136 8.39 -9.82 6.87
CA PRO A 136 8.90 -9.63 5.52
C PRO A 136 8.92 -10.96 4.75
N CYS A 137 8.52 -10.92 3.47
CA CYS A 137 8.83 -11.99 2.53
C CYS A 137 10.33 -12.00 2.18
N SER A 138 10.78 -13.00 1.44
CA SER A 138 12.16 -13.08 0.93
C SER A 138 12.40 -12.05 -0.18
N ILE A 139 12.26 -10.75 0.15
CA ILE A 139 12.15 -9.67 -0.85
C ILE A 139 13.41 -9.52 -1.70
N ARG A 140 14.63 -9.65 -1.14
CA ARG A 140 15.87 -9.53 -1.92
C ARG A 140 15.98 -10.60 -3.01
N PRO A 141 15.82 -11.90 -2.72
CA PRO A 141 15.78 -12.93 -3.75
C PRO A 141 14.63 -12.71 -4.76
N ILE A 142 13.46 -12.21 -4.33
CA ILE A 142 12.36 -11.89 -5.25
C ILE A 142 12.74 -10.73 -6.16
N ALA A 143 13.37 -9.66 -5.64
CA ALA A 143 13.82 -8.52 -6.43
C ALA A 143 14.91 -8.93 -7.44
N GLU A 144 15.83 -9.81 -7.04
CA GLU A 144 16.81 -10.38 -7.95
C GLU A 144 16.16 -11.18 -9.07
N LEU A 145 15.21 -12.06 -8.74
CA LEU A 145 14.45 -12.84 -9.72
C LEU A 145 13.69 -11.93 -10.70
N ALA A 146 12.98 -10.91 -10.19
CA ALA A 146 12.23 -9.96 -11.01
C ALA A 146 13.15 -9.24 -12.03
N ARG A 147 14.32 -8.77 -11.56
CA ARG A 147 15.32 -8.13 -12.41
C ARG A 147 15.88 -9.07 -13.48
N GLN A 148 16.22 -10.32 -13.11
CA GLN A 148 16.73 -11.33 -14.05
C GLN A 148 15.72 -11.69 -15.13
N ARG A 149 14.43 -11.68 -14.80
CA ARG A 149 13.33 -12.00 -15.70
C ARG A 149 12.75 -10.76 -16.41
N ASN A 150 13.28 -9.56 -16.13
CA ASN A 150 12.77 -8.28 -16.64
C ASN A 150 11.28 -8.08 -16.37
N VAL A 151 10.84 -8.43 -15.15
CA VAL A 151 9.46 -8.31 -14.66
C VAL A 151 9.42 -7.24 -13.57
N ARG A 152 8.40 -6.39 -13.56
CA ARG A 152 8.22 -5.35 -12.55
C ARG A 152 7.90 -5.93 -11.18
N LEU A 153 8.40 -5.31 -10.12
CA LEU A 153 8.17 -5.72 -8.75
C LEU A 153 7.40 -4.66 -7.97
N LEU A 154 6.24 -5.06 -7.46
CA LEU A 154 5.42 -4.30 -6.51
C LEU A 154 5.59 -4.89 -5.11
N GLU A 155 5.74 -4.03 -4.10
CA GLU A 155 5.76 -4.46 -2.70
C GLU A 155 4.48 -4.03 -1.98
N ASP A 156 3.67 -4.98 -1.53
CA ASP A 156 2.52 -4.68 -0.66
C ASP A 156 2.98 -4.59 0.80
N CYS A 157 3.14 -3.36 1.25
CA CYS A 157 3.53 -2.99 2.61
C CYS A 157 2.35 -2.58 3.49
N ALA A 158 1.10 -2.93 3.11
CA ALA A 158 -0.09 -2.55 3.88
C ALA A 158 -0.10 -3.07 5.32
N HIS A 159 0.70 -4.09 5.64
CA HIS A 159 0.91 -4.63 6.99
C HIS A 159 2.33 -4.41 7.52
N ALA A 160 3.21 -3.78 6.74
CA ALA A 160 4.64 -3.77 6.99
C ALA A 160 5.27 -2.37 7.02
N CYS A 161 4.46 -1.33 7.22
CA CYS A 161 4.97 0.03 7.35
C CYS A 161 5.95 0.10 8.53
N GLY A 162 7.21 0.40 8.25
CA GLY A 162 8.28 0.46 9.24
C GLY A 162 9.16 -0.78 9.36
N VAL A 163 8.78 -1.89 8.74
CA VAL A 163 9.62 -3.09 8.70
C VAL A 163 10.96 -2.78 8.01
N ARG A 164 12.03 -3.33 8.57
CA ARG A 164 13.39 -3.26 8.00
C ARG A 164 13.90 -4.66 7.69
N ILE A 165 14.54 -4.77 6.54
CA ILE A 165 15.19 -5.99 6.08
C ILE A 165 16.64 -5.62 5.80
N GLU A 166 17.57 -6.11 6.64
CA GLU A 166 19.00 -5.79 6.56
C GLU A 166 19.30 -4.27 6.46
N GLY A 167 18.58 -3.49 7.29
CA GLY A 167 18.76 -2.04 7.35
C GLY A 167 17.93 -1.23 6.35
N GLN A 168 17.47 -1.82 5.24
CA GLN A 168 16.61 -1.18 4.26
C GLN A 168 15.13 -1.34 4.60
N ARG A 169 14.29 -0.35 4.32
CA ARG A 169 12.87 -0.42 4.65
C ARG A 169 12.09 -1.20 3.59
N ALA A 170 11.10 -1.98 4.04
CA ALA A 170 10.11 -2.58 3.14
C ALA A 170 9.41 -1.51 2.32
N GLY A 171 9.12 -1.80 1.05
CA GLY A 171 8.55 -0.87 0.09
C GLY A 171 9.59 -0.12 -0.74
N THR A 172 10.88 -0.43 -0.60
CA THR A 172 11.96 0.23 -1.34
C THR A 172 12.88 -0.74 -2.10
N PHE A 173 12.50 -2.00 -2.20
CA PHE A 173 13.28 -3.03 -2.91
C PHE A 173 12.81 -3.23 -4.35
N GLY A 174 11.52 -2.99 -4.62
CA GLY A 174 10.91 -3.12 -5.93
C GLY A 174 10.79 -1.79 -6.68
N ASP A 175 10.09 -1.82 -7.80
CA ASP A 175 9.79 -0.62 -8.60
C ASP A 175 8.83 0.32 -7.88
N ILE A 176 7.84 -0.23 -7.16
CA ILE A 176 6.85 0.53 -6.40
C ILE A 176 6.54 -0.16 -5.07
N GLY A 177 6.61 0.59 -3.97
CA GLY A 177 6.08 0.21 -2.67
C GLY A 177 4.67 0.78 -2.45
N ILE A 178 3.77 -0.04 -1.88
CA ILE A 178 2.36 0.29 -1.67
C ILE A 178 2.06 0.27 -0.17
N PHE A 179 1.47 1.35 0.34
CA PHE A 179 1.16 1.51 1.76
C PHE A 179 -0.32 1.79 1.98
N SER A 180 -0.83 1.35 3.13
CA SER A 180 -2.19 1.61 3.57
C SER A 180 -2.18 2.24 4.95
N PHE A 181 -2.96 3.32 5.13
CA PHE A 181 -3.10 4.06 6.39
C PHE A 181 -4.52 3.92 6.98
N ALA A 182 -5.22 2.83 6.65
CA ALA A 182 -6.52 2.54 7.22
C ALA A 182 -6.44 2.31 8.74
N GLU A 183 -7.58 2.43 9.44
CA GLU A 183 -7.67 2.40 10.91
C GLU A 183 -7.07 1.14 11.56
N GLY A 184 -7.06 0.02 10.84
CA GLY A 184 -6.52 -1.26 11.34
C GLY A 184 -5.06 -1.52 10.98
N LYS A 185 -4.36 -0.52 10.45
CA LYS A 185 -2.95 -0.65 10.06
C LYS A 185 -2.01 -0.18 11.16
N ASN A 186 -0.74 -0.57 11.06
CA ASN A 186 0.28 -0.23 12.05
C ASN A 186 0.66 1.26 12.08
N MET A 187 0.32 2.01 11.03
CA MET A 187 0.39 3.47 10.99
C MET A 187 -0.96 4.03 10.51
N PRO A 188 -1.96 4.15 11.40
CA PRO A 188 -3.29 4.59 11.02
C PRO A 188 -3.37 6.12 10.87
N CYS A 189 -3.97 6.58 9.76
CA CYS A 189 -4.24 8.00 9.47
C CYS A 189 -5.72 8.24 9.13
N PHE A 190 -6.66 7.52 9.75
CA PHE A 190 -8.10 7.57 9.47
C PHE A 190 -8.47 7.22 8.02
N GLY A 191 -7.59 6.56 7.32
CA GLY A 191 -7.72 6.18 5.91
C GLY A 191 -6.55 6.68 5.09
N GLY A 192 -6.64 6.48 3.77
CA GLY A 192 -5.57 6.83 2.86
C GLY A 192 -4.64 5.67 2.56
N GLY A 193 -3.73 5.93 1.66
CA GLY A 193 -2.64 5.07 1.24
C GLY A 193 -1.60 5.91 0.52
N ALA A 194 -0.52 5.28 0.13
CA ALA A 194 0.52 5.89 -0.70
C ALA A 194 1.20 4.85 -1.57
N ILE A 195 1.75 5.31 -2.67
CA ILE A 195 2.81 4.61 -3.39
C ILE A 195 4.12 5.35 -3.24
N VAL A 196 5.21 4.62 -3.31
CA VAL A 196 6.55 5.17 -3.29
C VAL A 196 7.38 4.54 -4.41
N THR A 197 8.25 5.31 -5.03
CA THR A 197 9.16 4.83 -6.06
C THR A 197 10.45 5.66 -6.08
N SER A 198 11.52 5.07 -6.57
CA SER A 198 12.77 5.77 -6.87
C SER A 198 12.98 5.94 -8.37
N ASP A 199 12.07 5.42 -9.21
CA ASP A 199 12.13 5.53 -10.66
C ASP A 199 11.44 6.80 -11.15
N GLU A 200 12.18 7.68 -11.80
CA GLU A 200 11.70 8.99 -12.27
C GLU A 200 10.58 8.86 -13.32
N GLU A 201 10.65 7.88 -14.20
CA GLU A 201 9.65 7.69 -15.25
C GLU A 201 8.31 7.23 -14.64
N THR A 202 8.35 6.26 -13.72
CA THR A 202 7.19 5.81 -12.96
C THR A 202 6.62 6.94 -12.10
N ALA A 203 7.48 7.76 -11.47
CA ALA A 203 7.07 8.92 -10.71
C ALA A 203 6.36 9.95 -11.58
N GLY A 204 6.88 10.24 -12.78
CA GLY A 204 6.23 11.15 -13.74
C GLY A 204 4.83 10.68 -14.14
N ARG A 205 4.66 9.38 -14.42
CA ARG A 205 3.33 8.80 -14.71
C ARG A 205 2.38 8.90 -13.51
N ALA A 206 2.88 8.55 -12.31
CA ALA A 206 2.08 8.66 -11.08
C ALA A 206 1.62 10.10 -10.81
N ALA A 207 2.51 11.08 -11.00
CA ALA A 207 2.18 12.50 -10.83
C ALA A 207 1.05 12.94 -11.77
N ASN A 208 1.10 12.55 -13.05
CA ASN A 208 0.07 12.86 -14.02
C ASN A 208 -1.28 12.26 -13.63
N ILE A 209 -1.31 10.96 -13.27
CA ILE A 209 -2.54 10.28 -12.84
C ILE A 209 -3.14 10.96 -11.60
N VAL A 210 -2.31 11.29 -10.61
CA VAL A 210 -2.77 11.97 -9.39
C VAL A 210 -3.33 13.35 -9.69
N SER A 211 -2.69 14.12 -10.61
CA SER A 211 -3.17 15.46 -10.98
C SER A 211 -4.51 15.46 -11.70
N GLU A 212 -4.83 14.41 -12.44
CA GLU A 212 -6.09 14.23 -13.16
C GLU A 212 -7.16 13.53 -12.31
N SER A 213 -6.79 12.99 -11.14
CA SER A 213 -7.70 12.25 -10.28
C SER A 213 -8.71 13.19 -9.59
N PRO A 214 -10.00 12.83 -9.54
CA PRO A 214 -11.00 13.63 -8.88
C PRO A 214 -10.75 13.70 -7.37
N ILE A 215 -10.90 14.89 -6.82
CA ILE A 215 -10.88 15.10 -5.37
C ILE A 215 -12.23 14.63 -4.82
N ALA A 216 -12.20 13.82 -3.72
CA ALA A 216 -13.43 13.34 -3.13
C ALA A 216 -14.27 14.52 -2.58
N GLU A 217 -15.60 14.39 -2.67
CA GLU A 217 -16.53 15.41 -2.20
C GLU A 217 -16.38 15.67 -0.68
N LYS A 218 -16.46 16.94 -0.30
CA LYS A 218 -16.32 17.41 1.08
C LYS A 218 -17.23 16.67 2.05
N ASP A 219 -18.48 16.43 1.66
CA ASP A 219 -19.47 15.76 2.51
C ASP A 219 -19.15 14.30 2.76
N ALA A 220 -18.61 13.59 1.79
CA ALA A 220 -18.18 12.19 1.96
C ALA A 220 -17.06 12.07 2.99
N ILE A 221 -16.13 13.04 3.00
CA ILE A 221 -15.00 13.08 3.94
C ILE A 221 -15.46 13.45 5.32
N THR A 222 -16.30 14.45 5.45
CA THR A 222 -16.85 14.88 6.73
C THR A 222 -17.64 13.74 7.38
N LYS A 223 -18.47 13.02 6.62
CA LYS A 223 -19.18 11.83 7.09
C LYS A 223 -18.21 10.73 7.56
N LYS A 224 -17.14 10.48 6.81
CA LYS A 224 -16.11 9.50 7.19
C LYS A 224 -15.38 9.92 8.45
N ALA A 225 -14.96 11.17 8.57
CA ALA A 225 -14.30 11.69 9.76
C ALA A 225 -15.20 11.60 11.00
N LEU A 226 -16.49 11.94 10.87
CA LEU A 226 -17.47 11.80 11.95
C LEU A 226 -17.71 10.34 12.34
N SER A 227 -17.78 9.41 11.38
CA SER A 227 -17.94 7.98 11.67
C SER A 227 -16.76 7.42 12.47
N ILE A 228 -15.56 7.89 12.20
CA ILE A 228 -14.36 7.51 12.92
C ILE A 228 -14.37 8.09 14.34
N LEU A 229 -14.80 9.34 14.50
CA LEU A 229 -15.01 9.96 15.81
C LEU A 229 -15.97 9.16 16.70
N VAL A 230 -17.11 8.72 16.13
CA VAL A 230 -18.11 7.91 16.85
C VAL A 230 -17.58 6.52 17.23
N MET A 231 -16.70 5.92 16.45
CA MET A 231 -16.05 4.64 16.81
C MET A 231 -15.01 4.80 17.93
N TRP A 232 -14.63 6.03 18.27
CA TRP A 232 -13.58 6.35 19.25
C TRP A 232 -14.13 6.78 20.61
N LEU A 233 -15.38 7.22 20.65
CA LEU A 233 -16.13 7.54 21.85
C LEU A 233 -16.83 6.31 22.43
#